data_9040bb6f99cd71ab95c96a80f3ba6bdc
#
_entry.id   9040bb6f99cd71ab95c96a80f3ba6bdc
#
_cell.length_a   1.000
_cell.length_b   1.000
_cell.length_c   1.000
_cell.angle_alpha   90.00
_cell.angle_beta   90.00
_cell.angle_gamma   90.00
#
_symmetry.space_group_name_H-M   'P 1'
#
loop_
_entity.id
_entity.type
_entity.pdbx_description
1 polymer ?
#
loop_
_entity_poly.entity_id
_entity_poly.type
_entity_poly.pdbx_seq_one_letter_code
_entity_poly.pdbx_strand_id
1 'polypeptide(L)'
;MLKIGVQSNFWYDRENPLASFEYIKSCGFDAVDFNIDNYLSTAKLNKEGLQETFFDQSIEEILAYFTPLKEAPEKTGVVISQMHAPFPAYFGGNEEVNEYIRMAMDKCFAVCEYVKCPAIVVHPPGGDTKEEEWENNWDMYQKLIPIIKKYKGVKICLENLFTTRPNRLEEGKLCAAEDQVKLLDTLNEEAGGDYFGFCFDVGHAILLRKNIRDYLVTLGHRVTILHLHDNNGVDDLHMPPYSCLANGRHHVCNWDSLVEGLKEIGYRGVLAFETFRVYSAYPADVRTDALKLIASIGRSWSKRIEGEE
;
A
#
# COMPACT_ATOMS: atom_id res chain seq x y z
N MET A 1 -5.21 -20.43 6.76
CA MET A 1 -4.84 -19.81 5.45
C MET A 1 -4.83 -18.29 5.59
N LEU A 2 -3.79 -17.63 5.06
CA LEU A 2 -3.74 -16.18 4.98
C LEU A 2 -4.89 -15.65 4.10
N LYS A 3 -5.39 -14.47 4.42
CA LYS A 3 -6.38 -13.79 3.57
C LYS A 3 -5.71 -13.29 2.28
N ILE A 4 -6.48 -13.27 1.20
CA ILE A 4 -6.06 -12.75 -0.10
C ILE A 4 -6.79 -11.45 -0.35
N GLY A 5 -6.03 -10.38 -0.62
CA GLY A 5 -6.56 -9.04 -0.85
C GLY A 5 -6.26 -8.52 -2.26
N VAL A 6 -7.00 -7.51 -2.68
CA VAL A 6 -6.78 -6.80 -3.94
C VAL A 6 -7.06 -5.32 -3.78
N GLN A 7 -6.26 -4.50 -4.48
CA GLN A 7 -6.44 -3.05 -4.50
C GLN A 7 -7.76 -2.65 -5.18
N SER A 8 -8.41 -1.61 -4.68
CA SER A 8 -9.77 -1.20 -5.11
C SER A 8 -9.82 -0.44 -6.44
N ASN A 9 -8.69 -0.04 -7.00
CA ASN A 9 -8.65 0.70 -8.26
C ASN A 9 -9.38 -0.05 -9.39
N PHE A 10 -10.21 0.70 -10.13
CA PHE A 10 -10.94 0.31 -11.35
C PHE A 10 -12.14 -0.64 -11.21
N TRP A 11 -12.31 -1.35 -10.09
CA TRP A 11 -13.49 -2.21 -9.88
C TRP A 11 -14.44 -1.67 -8.81
N TYR A 12 -13.97 -0.79 -7.94
CA TYR A 12 -14.79 -0.23 -6.88
C TYR A 12 -15.71 0.87 -7.42
N ASP A 13 -17.01 0.68 -7.22
CA ASP A 13 -18.04 1.66 -7.51
C ASP A 13 -18.43 2.40 -6.23
N ARG A 14 -18.17 3.71 -6.21
CA ARG A 14 -18.48 4.59 -5.07
C ARG A 14 -19.96 4.68 -4.76
N GLU A 15 -20.81 4.54 -5.79
CA GLU A 15 -22.27 4.59 -5.66
C GLU A 15 -22.83 3.26 -5.15
N ASN A 16 -22.11 2.16 -5.33
CA ASN A 16 -22.56 0.83 -4.91
C ASN A 16 -21.44 -0.01 -4.27
N PRO A 17 -20.93 0.36 -3.08
CA PRO A 17 -19.87 -0.37 -2.40
C PRO A 17 -20.21 -1.84 -2.14
N LEU A 18 -21.45 -2.16 -1.77
CA LEU A 18 -21.85 -3.53 -1.50
C LEU A 18 -21.69 -4.43 -2.72
N ALA A 19 -22.20 -4.03 -3.88
CA ALA A 19 -22.05 -4.81 -5.12
C ALA A 19 -20.59 -4.98 -5.52
N SER A 20 -19.75 -3.96 -5.29
CA SER A 20 -18.30 -4.02 -5.51
C SER A 20 -17.65 -5.10 -4.64
N PHE A 21 -18.00 -5.17 -3.36
CA PHE A 21 -17.48 -6.18 -2.43
C PHE A 21 -18.00 -7.59 -2.74
N GLU A 22 -19.27 -7.74 -3.13
CA GLU A 22 -19.83 -8.99 -3.62
C GLU A 22 -19.10 -9.50 -4.87
N TYR A 23 -18.81 -8.60 -5.79
CA TYR A 23 -18.02 -8.92 -7.00
C TYR A 23 -16.64 -9.45 -6.65
N ILE A 24 -15.87 -8.75 -5.82
CA ILE A 24 -14.52 -9.18 -5.42
C ILE A 24 -14.54 -10.49 -4.64
N LYS A 25 -15.53 -10.68 -3.76
CA LYS A 25 -15.76 -11.96 -3.10
C LYS A 25 -15.98 -13.09 -4.11
N SER A 26 -16.77 -12.86 -5.15
CA SER A 26 -17.02 -13.83 -6.22
C SER A 26 -15.78 -14.19 -7.03
N CYS A 27 -14.78 -13.30 -7.05
CA CYS A 27 -13.46 -13.55 -7.63
C CYS A 27 -12.51 -14.34 -6.70
N GLY A 28 -12.89 -14.57 -5.44
CA GLY A 28 -12.12 -15.36 -4.47
C GLY A 28 -11.25 -14.56 -3.51
N PHE A 29 -11.45 -13.25 -3.41
CA PHE A 29 -10.74 -12.38 -2.46
C PHE A 29 -11.46 -12.29 -1.11
N ASP A 30 -10.67 -12.14 -0.03
CA ASP A 30 -11.13 -12.00 1.35
C ASP A 30 -10.96 -10.58 1.89
N ALA A 31 -10.16 -9.77 1.20
CA ALA A 31 -9.76 -8.46 1.68
C ALA A 31 -9.59 -7.45 0.54
N VAL A 32 -9.69 -6.18 0.89
CA VAL A 32 -9.52 -5.03 0.00
C VAL A 32 -8.42 -4.13 0.54
N ASP A 33 -7.58 -3.65 -0.34
CA ASP A 33 -6.73 -2.49 -0.18
C ASP A 33 -7.46 -1.30 -0.79
N PHE A 34 -7.91 -0.37 0.05
CA PHE A 34 -8.82 0.69 -0.38
C PHE A 34 -8.09 1.98 -0.76
N ASN A 35 -8.38 2.50 -1.93
CA ASN A 35 -7.78 3.73 -2.47
C ASN A 35 -8.53 5.00 -2.01
N ILE A 36 -8.26 5.47 -0.77
CA ILE A 36 -8.77 6.77 -0.31
C ILE A 36 -8.02 7.94 -0.96
N ASP A 37 -6.83 7.72 -1.51
CA ASP A 37 -6.05 8.66 -2.31
C ASP A 37 -6.82 9.19 -3.51
N ASN A 38 -7.73 8.41 -4.07
CA ASN A 38 -8.60 8.83 -5.19
C ASN A 38 -9.53 10.03 -4.86
N TYR A 39 -9.60 10.46 -3.60
CA TYR A 39 -10.41 11.60 -3.18
C TYR A 39 -9.61 12.91 -3.07
N LEU A 40 -8.28 12.86 -3.24
CA LEU A 40 -7.41 14.03 -3.16
C LEU A 40 -6.22 13.94 -4.12
N SER A 41 -6.12 14.87 -5.05
CA SER A 41 -4.92 15.04 -5.88
C SER A 41 -3.96 16.05 -5.25
N THR A 42 -3.05 15.59 -4.42
CA THR A 42 -2.04 16.45 -3.74
C THR A 42 -1.08 17.11 -4.72
N ALA A 43 -0.73 16.41 -5.82
CA ALA A 43 0.08 16.98 -6.90
C ALA A 43 -0.59 18.21 -7.55
N LYS A 44 -1.93 18.19 -7.68
CA LYS A 44 -2.70 19.33 -8.18
C LYS A 44 -2.65 20.49 -7.20
N LEU A 45 -2.84 20.23 -5.89
CA LEU A 45 -2.72 21.26 -4.86
C LEU A 45 -1.34 21.90 -4.85
N ASN A 46 -0.30 21.12 -4.99
CA ASN A 46 1.07 21.64 -5.03
C ASN A 46 1.34 22.51 -6.27
N LYS A 47 0.73 22.18 -7.41
CA LYS A 47 0.94 22.90 -8.68
C LYS A 47 0.07 24.15 -8.81
N GLU A 48 -1.19 24.09 -8.36
CA GLU A 48 -2.23 25.08 -8.63
C GLU A 48 -2.60 25.91 -7.40
N GLY A 49 -2.07 25.55 -6.22
CA GLY A 49 -2.43 26.13 -4.92
C GLY A 49 -3.62 25.40 -4.27
N LEU A 50 -3.89 25.76 -3.02
CA LEU A 50 -5.01 25.21 -2.27
C LEU A 50 -6.33 25.57 -2.94
N GLN A 51 -7.22 24.59 -3.02
CA GLN A 51 -8.57 24.71 -3.54
C GLN A 51 -9.50 23.79 -2.77
N GLU A 52 -10.79 24.00 -2.87
CA GLU A 52 -11.80 23.15 -2.22
C GLU A 52 -11.68 21.69 -2.67
N THR A 53 -11.68 20.78 -1.70
CA THR A 53 -11.57 19.34 -1.93
C THR A 53 -12.60 18.56 -1.12
N PHE A 54 -12.65 17.24 -1.32
CA PHE A 54 -13.45 16.33 -0.50
C PHE A 54 -13.13 16.44 1.00
N PHE A 55 -11.87 16.69 1.34
CA PHE A 55 -11.41 16.75 2.73
C PHE A 55 -11.66 18.09 3.44
N ASP A 56 -12.31 19.07 2.79
CA ASP A 56 -12.77 20.30 3.47
C ASP A 56 -14.08 20.10 4.24
N GLN A 57 -14.82 19.03 3.94
CA GLN A 57 -16.02 18.65 4.68
C GLN A 57 -15.69 18.33 6.15
N SER A 58 -16.67 18.43 7.03
CA SER A 58 -16.54 18.03 8.44
C SER A 58 -16.25 16.52 8.54
N ILE A 59 -15.68 16.08 9.66
CA ILE A 59 -15.39 14.65 9.86
C ILE A 59 -16.68 13.84 9.88
N GLU A 60 -17.76 14.39 10.42
CA GLU A 60 -19.08 13.76 10.47
C GLU A 60 -19.64 13.51 9.06
N GLU A 61 -19.51 14.47 8.16
CA GLU A 61 -19.93 14.33 6.77
C GLU A 61 -19.09 13.29 6.03
N ILE A 62 -17.77 13.29 6.22
CA ILE A 62 -16.87 12.30 5.63
C ILE A 62 -17.20 10.89 6.14
N LEU A 63 -17.39 10.70 7.44
CA LEU A 63 -17.73 9.39 7.98
C LEU A 63 -19.12 8.93 7.51
N ALA A 64 -20.09 9.85 7.40
CA ALA A 64 -21.40 9.55 6.83
C ALA A 64 -21.30 9.09 5.37
N TYR A 65 -20.44 9.73 4.56
CA TYR A 65 -20.17 9.35 3.19
C TYR A 65 -19.61 7.93 3.09
N PHE A 66 -18.72 7.52 4.01
CA PHE A 66 -18.13 6.19 4.04
C PHE A 66 -18.97 5.13 4.79
N THR A 67 -20.20 5.46 5.23
CA THR A 67 -21.09 4.45 5.87
C THR A 67 -21.36 3.22 5.00
N PRO A 68 -21.67 3.34 3.69
CA PRO A 68 -21.86 2.16 2.83
C PRO A 68 -20.59 1.31 2.68
N LEU A 69 -19.40 1.93 2.69
CA LEU A 69 -18.11 1.23 2.69
C LEU A 69 -17.89 0.44 4.00
N LYS A 70 -18.31 1.00 5.14
CA LYS A 70 -18.26 0.32 6.44
C LYS A 70 -19.18 -0.89 6.51
N GLU A 71 -20.37 -0.80 5.91
CA GLU A 71 -21.37 -1.88 5.94
C GLU A 71 -21.04 -3.04 4.99
N ALA A 72 -20.33 -2.78 3.87
CA ALA A 72 -20.04 -3.79 2.88
C ALA A 72 -19.24 -4.98 3.44
N PRO A 73 -18.18 -4.81 4.26
CA PRO A 73 -17.50 -5.90 4.97
C PRO A 73 -18.43 -6.74 5.85
N GLU A 74 -19.34 -6.11 6.58
CA GLU A 74 -20.26 -6.80 7.49
C GLU A 74 -21.22 -7.73 6.74
N LYS A 75 -21.66 -7.33 5.53
CA LYS A 75 -22.57 -8.08 4.68
C LYS A 75 -21.87 -9.17 3.85
N THR A 76 -20.63 -8.94 3.46
CA THR A 76 -19.91 -9.83 2.55
C THR A 76 -18.88 -10.72 3.24
N GLY A 77 -18.33 -10.30 4.37
CA GLY A 77 -17.19 -10.94 5.02
C GLY A 77 -15.84 -10.59 4.38
N VAL A 78 -15.81 -9.76 3.33
CA VAL A 78 -14.57 -9.22 2.75
C VAL A 78 -14.15 -8.01 3.56
N VAL A 79 -12.98 -8.05 4.19
CA VAL A 79 -12.50 -6.98 5.08
C VAL A 79 -11.74 -5.89 4.33
N ILE A 80 -11.66 -4.69 4.89
CA ILE A 80 -10.70 -3.67 4.43
C ILE A 80 -9.43 -3.88 5.26
N SER A 81 -8.36 -4.38 4.62
CA SER A 81 -7.12 -4.76 5.31
C SER A 81 -6.09 -3.65 5.37
N GLN A 82 -6.14 -2.76 4.41
CA GLN A 82 -5.24 -1.62 4.28
C GLN A 82 -5.86 -0.55 3.40
N MET A 83 -5.30 0.67 3.44
CA MET A 83 -5.67 1.80 2.60
C MET A 83 -4.43 2.49 2.03
N HIS A 84 -4.60 3.18 0.89
CA HIS A 84 -3.61 4.12 0.35
C HIS A 84 -3.99 5.55 0.74
N ALA A 85 -3.10 6.24 1.44
CA ALA A 85 -3.24 7.66 1.72
C ALA A 85 -2.96 8.52 0.47
N PRO A 86 -3.44 9.78 0.42
CA PRO A 86 -3.13 10.71 -0.67
C PRO A 86 -1.63 10.81 -0.97
N PHE A 87 -1.28 10.77 -2.26
CA PHE A 87 0.10 10.78 -2.73
C PHE A 87 0.33 11.84 -3.83
N PRO A 88 1.48 12.52 -3.85
CA PRO A 88 2.56 12.55 -2.85
C PRO A 88 2.12 13.07 -1.48
N ALA A 89 2.72 12.52 -0.40
CA ALA A 89 2.34 12.86 0.97
C ALA A 89 3.09 14.10 1.51
N TYR A 90 4.08 14.59 0.79
CA TYR A 90 4.94 15.71 1.20
C TYR A 90 5.58 16.40 0.00
N PHE A 91 5.72 17.73 0.08
CA PHE A 91 6.42 18.55 -0.90
C PHE A 91 7.44 19.45 -0.20
N GLY A 92 8.73 19.22 -0.48
CA GLY A 92 9.82 20.05 0.06
C GLY A 92 9.61 21.53 -0.27
N GLY A 93 9.69 22.39 0.75
CA GLY A 93 9.54 23.84 0.59
C GLY A 93 8.11 24.36 0.42
N ASN A 94 7.09 23.52 0.51
CA ASN A 94 5.67 23.95 0.43
C ASN A 94 4.89 23.57 1.71
N GLU A 95 5.19 24.28 2.80
CA GLU A 95 4.61 23.98 4.10
C GLU A 95 3.07 24.16 4.14
N GLU A 96 2.53 25.12 3.40
CA GLU A 96 1.07 25.36 3.32
C GLU A 96 0.34 24.11 2.79
N VAL A 97 0.84 23.52 1.70
CA VAL A 97 0.29 22.28 1.14
C VAL A 97 0.54 21.09 2.06
N ASN A 98 1.71 21.01 2.72
CA ASN A 98 2.01 19.96 3.67
C ASN A 98 1.09 20.01 4.90
N GLU A 99 0.73 21.19 5.39
CA GLU A 99 -0.26 21.35 6.46
C GLU A 99 -1.65 20.86 6.03
N TYR A 100 -2.05 21.20 4.82
CA TYR A 100 -3.31 20.71 4.25
C TYR A 100 -3.32 19.18 4.12
N ILE A 101 -2.24 18.60 3.63
CA ILE A 101 -2.09 17.13 3.52
C ILE A 101 -2.18 16.49 4.91
N ARG A 102 -1.53 17.06 5.94
CA ARG A 102 -1.64 16.55 7.32
C ARG A 102 -3.08 16.58 7.86
N MET A 103 -3.83 17.64 7.56
CA MET A 103 -5.25 17.71 7.90
C MET A 103 -6.07 16.63 7.16
N ALA A 104 -5.80 16.41 5.89
CA ALA A 104 -6.43 15.33 5.12
C ALA A 104 -6.05 13.94 5.67
N MET A 105 -4.78 13.73 6.10
CA MET A 105 -4.34 12.49 6.75
C MET A 105 -5.08 12.22 8.06
N ASP A 106 -5.32 13.24 8.89
CA ASP A 106 -6.13 13.10 10.12
C ASP A 106 -7.51 12.51 9.79
N LYS A 107 -8.15 13.01 8.72
CA LYS A 107 -9.45 12.49 8.24
C LYS A 107 -9.34 11.08 7.64
N CYS A 108 -8.26 10.77 6.94
CA CYS A 108 -8.01 9.41 6.44
C CYS A 108 -7.88 8.41 7.59
N PHE A 109 -7.16 8.75 8.67
CA PHE A 109 -7.03 7.89 9.84
C PHE A 109 -8.37 7.70 10.58
N ALA A 110 -9.19 8.75 10.66
CA ALA A 110 -10.55 8.65 11.17
C ALA A 110 -11.42 7.69 10.34
N VAL A 111 -11.30 7.73 9.01
CA VAL A 111 -11.99 6.77 8.12
C VAL A 111 -11.46 5.35 8.35
N CYS A 112 -10.13 5.15 8.47
CA CYS A 112 -9.56 3.84 8.79
C CYS A 112 -10.15 3.25 10.08
N GLU A 113 -10.17 4.01 11.16
CA GLU A 113 -10.78 3.57 12.43
C GLU A 113 -12.27 3.25 12.26
N TYR A 114 -13.00 4.13 11.56
CA TYR A 114 -14.46 4.00 11.34
C TYR A 114 -14.83 2.73 10.57
N VAL A 115 -14.07 2.38 9.53
CA VAL A 115 -14.31 1.17 8.71
C VAL A 115 -13.54 -0.05 9.22
N LYS A 116 -12.84 0.06 10.35
CA LYS A 116 -11.99 -0.99 10.96
C LYS A 116 -10.83 -1.45 10.07
N CYS A 117 -10.24 -0.52 9.32
CA CYS A 117 -9.03 -0.75 8.53
C CYS A 117 -7.79 -0.59 9.43
N PRO A 118 -6.94 -1.63 9.60
CA PRO A 118 -5.86 -1.60 10.58
C PRO A 118 -4.59 -0.87 10.11
N ALA A 119 -4.46 -0.55 8.83
CA ALA A 119 -3.24 0.01 8.28
C ALA A 119 -3.51 0.94 7.10
N ILE A 120 -2.70 1.98 6.98
CA ILE A 120 -2.73 2.91 5.87
C ILE A 120 -1.31 3.18 5.36
N VAL A 121 -1.09 3.02 4.06
CA VAL A 121 0.17 3.36 3.41
C VAL A 121 0.28 4.87 3.31
N VAL A 122 1.37 5.41 3.83
CA VAL A 122 1.77 6.80 3.65
C VAL A 122 3.16 6.78 3.01
N HIS A 123 3.21 7.12 1.74
CA HIS A 123 4.45 7.01 0.96
C HIS A 123 5.54 7.96 1.46
N PRO A 124 6.78 7.48 1.58
CA PRO A 124 7.90 8.29 2.02
C PRO A 124 8.25 9.37 0.99
N PRO A 125 8.59 10.60 1.41
CA PRO A 125 9.11 11.61 0.53
C PRO A 125 10.54 11.30 0.09
N GLY A 126 10.91 11.75 -1.12
CA GLY A 126 12.27 11.72 -1.61
C GLY A 126 13.10 12.91 -1.13
N GLY A 127 14.36 12.97 -1.60
CA GLY A 127 15.30 14.07 -1.44
C GLY A 127 16.39 13.97 -2.49
N ASP A 128 17.17 15.05 -2.67
CA ASP A 128 18.31 15.05 -3.61
C ASP A 128 19.56 14.41 -3.02
N THR A 129 19.68 14.40 -1.68
CA THR A 129 20.74 13.72 -0.93
C THR A 129 20.15 12.73 0.08
N LYS A 130 20.99 11.81 0.61
CA LYS A 130 20.54 10.89 1.66
C LYS A 130 20.10 11.63 2.93
N GLU A 131 20.82 12.67 3.25
CA GLU A 131 20.56 13.51 4.40
C GLU A 131 19.21 14.23 4.25
N GLU A 132 18.97 14.86 3.11
CA GLU A 132 17.71 15.54 2.82
C GLU A 132 16.51 14.56 2.82
N GLU A 133 16.68 13.38 2.20
CA GLU A 133 15.63 12.36 2.20
C GLU A 133 15.31 11.89 3.63
N TRP A 134 16.33 11.70 4.47
CA TRP A 134 16.14 11.36 5.87
C TRP A 134 15.40 12.48 6.62
N GLU A 135 15.84 13.74 6.43
CA GLU A 135 15.23 14.90 7.06
C GLU A 135 13.77 15.08 6.63
N ASN A 136 13.46 14.95 5.35
CA ASN A 136 12.09 15.04 4.82
C ASN A 136 11.18 13.94 5.42
N ASN A 137 11.67 12.71 5.46
CA ASN A 137 10.94 11.59 6.03
C ASN A 137 10.71 11.79 7.52
N TRP A 138 11.74 12.17 8.26
CA TRP A 138 11.63 12.44 9.68
C TRP A 138 10.64 13.57 9.96
N ASP A 139 10.77 14.71 9.26
CA ASP A 139 9.88 15.85 9.41
C ASP A 139 8.42 15.48 9.15
N MET A 140 8.15 14.75 8.07
CA MET A 140 6.81 14.33 7.71
C MET A 140 6.22 13.37 8.74
N TYR A 141 6.91 12.25 9.04
CA TYR A 141 6.32 11.20 9.88
C TYR A 141 6.24 11.59 11.35
N GLN A 142 7.22 12.33 11.91
CA GLN A 142 7.13 12.80 13.29
C GLN A 142 5.91 13.71 13.53
N LYS A 143 5.56 14.55 12.54
CA LYS A 143 4.36 15.41 12.60
C LYS A 143 3.06 14.61 12.56
N LEU A 144 3.09 13.36 12.07
CA LEU A 144 1.94 12.45 12.09
C LEU A 144 1.79 11.71 13.43
N ILE A 145 2.81 11.64 14.28
CA ILE A 145 2.75 10.96 15.59
C ILE A 145 1.58 11.45 16.46
N PRO A 146 1.42 12.76 16.74
CA PRO A 146 0.30 13.23 17.56
C PRO A 146 -1.06 12.98 16.91
N ILE A 147 -1.09 12.82 15.60
CA ILE A 147 -2.31 12.58 14.85
C ILE A 147 -2.72 11.12 14.96
N ILE A 148 -1.83 10.19 14.58
CA ILE A 148 -2.15 8.75 14.58
C ILE A 148 -2.48 8.22 15.98
N LYS A 149 -1.91 8.81 17.03
CA LYS A 149 -2.20 8.43 18.42
C LYS A 149 -3.65 8.68 18.85
N LYS A 150 -4.43 9.46 18.10
CA LYS A 150 -5.86 9.66 18.36
C LYS A 150 -6.69 8.43 17.95
N TYR A 151 -6.18 7.59 17.03
CA TYR A 151 -6.90 6.51 16.37
C TYR A 151 -6.42 5.14 16.85
N LYS A 152 -7.38 4.33 17.35
CA LYS A 152 -7.04 3.01 17.90
C LYS A 152 -7.00 1.95 16.80
N GLY A 153 -5.94 1.15 16.81
CA GLY A 153 -5.81 0.00 15.90
C GLY A 153 -5.52 0.37 14.46
N VAL A 154 -5.07 1.61 14.19
CA VAL A 154 -4.60 2.06 12.88
C VAL A 154 -3.10 2.28 12.94
N LYS A 155 -2.36 1.76 11.96
CA LYS A 155 -0.93 1.98 11.77
C LYS A 155 -0.64 2.72 10.48
N ILE A 156 0.35 3.60 10.52
CA ILE A 156 0.96 4.16 9.32
C ILE A 156 2.01 3.17 8.81
N CYS A 157 1.93 2.79 7.54
CA CYS A 157 2.90 1.91 6.91
C CYS A 157 3.73 2.68 5.88
N LEU A 158 5.05 2.69 6.08
CA LEU A 158 6.01 3.21 5.12
C LEU A 158 6.19 2.17 4.01
N GLU A 159 6.55 2.62 2.81
CA GLU A 159 6.73 1.72 1.66
C GLU A 159 8.13 1.87 1.05
N ASN A 160 8.69 0.78 0.52
CA ASN A 160 9.90 0.85 -0.28
C ASN A 160 9.59 1.41 -1.67
N LEU A 161 10.07 2.63 -1.94
CA LEU A 161 9.91 3.29 -3.22
C LEU A 161 11.24 3.42 -3.98
N PHE A 162 11.16 3.45 -5.30
CA PHE A 162 12.27 3.81 -6.17
C PHE A 162 12.25 5.31 -6.51
N THR A 163 13.39 5.83 -6.96
CA THR A 163 13.51 7.17 -7.51
C THR A 163 13.75 7.09 -9.02
N THR A 164 12.98 7.84 -9.79
CA THR A 164 13.19 7.93 -11.24
C THR A 164 14.18 9.05 -11.54
N ARG A 165 15.29 8.71 -12.21
CA ARG A 165 16.23 9.67 -12.79
C ARG A 165 16.20 9.56 -14.32
N PRO A 166 16.67 10.56 -15.06
CA PRO A 166 16.75 10.44 -16.50
C PRO A 166 17.47 9.15 -16.93
N ASN A 167 16.76 8.28 -17.65
CA ASN A 167 17.23 7.00 -18.19
C ASN A 167 17.54 5.87 -17.18
N ARG A 168 17.21 6.00 -15.89
CA ARG A 168 17.37 4.91 -14.92
C ARG A 168 16.44 5.03 -13.72
N LEU A 169 16.10 3.89 -13.16
CA LEU A 169 15.55 3.80 -11.81
C LEU A 169 16.71 3.71 -10.83
N GLU A 170 16.62 4.46 -9.77
CA GLU A 170 17.55 4.41 -8.66
C GLU A 170 16.84 3.95 -7.39
N GLU A 171 17.61 3.36 -6.51
CA GLU A 171 17.18 3.14 -5.15
C GLU A 171 16.83 4.49 -4.51
N GLY A 172 15.59 4.64 -4.04
CA GLY A 172 15.23 5.71 -3.12
C GLY A 172 16.15 5.60 -1.91
N LYS A 173 16.50 6.71 -1.29
CA LYS A 173 17.60 6.71 -0.33
C LYS A 173 17.27 6.03 0.98
N LEU A 174 15.96 5.87 1.27
CA LEU A 174 15.42 5.03 2.36
C LEU A 174 14.95 3.65 1.89
N CYS A 175 15.41 3.18 0.72
CA CYS A 175 15.06 1.84 0.23
C CYS A 175 15.99 0.72 0.71
N ALA A 176 17.07 1.02 1.43
CA ALA A 176 17.81 -0.01 2.12
C ALA A 176 16.99 -0.52 3.31
N ALA A 177 16.89 -1.83 3.46
CA ALA A 177 16.09 -2.44 4.53
C ALA A 177 16.54 -1.96 5.93
N GLU A 178 17.85 -1.80 6.13
CA GLU A 178 18.44 -1.33 7.38
C GLU A 178 18.06 0.12 7.70
N ASP A 179 18.00 1.01 6.69
CA ASP A 179 17.57 2.40 6.87
C ASP A 179 16.09 2.45 7.23
N GLN A 180 15.26 1.61 6.60
CA GLN A 180 13.83 1.46 6.95
C GLN A 180 13.64 0.95 8.37
N VAL A 181 14.37 -0.08 8.77
CA VAL A 181 14.35 -0.58 10.15
C VAL A 181 14.68 0.54 11.14
N LYS A 182 15.75 1.28 10.88
CA LYS A 182 16.18 2.39 11.74
C LYS A 182 15.08 3.47 11.85
N LEU A 183 14.49 3.87 10.74
CA LEU A 183 13.44 4.91 10.74
C LEU A 183 12.21 4.44 11.49
N LEU A 184 11.73 3.23 11.22
CA LEU A 184 10.54 2.65 11.87
C LEU A 184 10.73 2.52 13.40
N ASP A 185 11.87 1.99 13.82
CA ASP A 185 12.16 1.82 15.24
C ASP A 185 12.24 3.18 15.96
N THR A 186 12.90 4.17 15.33
CA THR A 186 12.98 5.53 15.90
C THR A 186 11.60 6.19 15.98
N LEU A 187 10.75 6.04 14.96
CA LEU A 187 9.38 6.59 14.96
C LEU A 187 8.51 5.94 16.03
N ASN A 188 8.59 4.62 16.21
CA ASN A 188 7.84 3.89 17.23
C ASN A 188 8.34 4.20 18.66
N GLU A 189 9.65 4.38 18.84
CA GLU A 189 10.24 4.84 20.11
C GLU A 189 9.73 6.24 20.46
N GLU A 190 9.78 7.19 19.54
CA GLU A 190 9.27 8.56 19.72
C GLU A 190 7.76 8.59 19.99
N ALA A 191 7.01 7.75 19.26
CA ALA A 191 5.58 7.62 19.48
C ALA A 191 5.23 6.95 20.83
N GLY A 192 6.17 6.20 21.43
CA GLY A 192 5.94 5.42 22.64
C GLY A 192 5.00 4.24 22.43
N GLY A 193 4.99 3.64 21.24
CA GLY A 193 4.13 2.52 20.89
C GLY A 193 4.25 2.08 19.42
N ASP A 194 3.54 1.04 19.06
CA ASP A 194 3.57 0.39 17.76
C ASP A 194 2.57 1.05 16.77
N TYR A 195 2.90 2.27 16.33
CA TYR A 195 2.07 3.09 15.42
C TYR A 195 2.55 3.07 13.98
N PHE A 196 3.78 2.63 13.74
CA PHE A 196 4.39 2.59 12.41
C PHE A 196 4.78 1.16 12.04
N GLY A 197 4.51 0.79 10.80
CA GLY A 197 4.86 -0.50 10.22
C GLY A 197 5.39 -0.33 8.81
N PHE A 198 5.61 -1.44 8.12
CA PHE A 198 6.15 -1.45 6.77
C PHE A 198 5.17 -2.08 5.79
N CYS A 199 4.98 -1.43 4.66
CA CYS A 199 4.38 -1.96 3.45
C CYS A 199 5.51 -2.46 2.54
N PHE A 200 5.65 -3.77 2.39
CA PHE A 200 6.64 -4.29 1.47
C PHE A 200 6.03 -4.42 0.08
N ASP A 201 6.51 -3.55 -0.83
CA ASP A 201 6.19 -3.64 -2.25
C ASP A 201 7.22 -4.52 -2.97
N VAL A 202 6.75 -5.66 -3.48
CA VAL A 202 7.60 -6.62 -4.18
C VAL A 202 7.99 -6.13 -5.58
N GLY A 203 7.12 -5.39 -6.25
CA GLY A 203 7.40 -4.84 -7.59
C GLY A 203 8.52 -3.81 -7.55
N HIS A 204 8.51 -2.92 -6.57
CA HIS A 204 9.58 -1.96 -6.34
C HIS A 204 10.91 -2.66 -5.98
N ALA A 205 10.85 -3.72 -5.17
CA ALA A 205 12.04 -4.53 -4.86
C ALA A 205 12.62 -5.22 -6.12
N ILE A 206 11.76 -5.69 -7.04
CA ILE A 206 12.16 -6.25 -8.34
C ILE A 206 12.86 -5.20 -9.19
N LEU A 207 12.27 -4.00 -9.32
CA LEU A 207 12.84 -2.88 -10.11
C LEU A 207 14.24 -2.51 -9.61
N LEU A 208 14.44 -2.56 -8.30
CA LEU A 208 15.71 -2.26 -7.63
C LEU A 208 16.64 -3.47 -7.54
N ARG A 209 16.27 -4.61 -8.12
CA ARG A 209 17.05 -5.87 -8.13
C ARG A 209 17.45 -6.32 -6.72
N LYS A 210 16.58 -6.11 -5.74
CA LYS A 210 16.80 -6.55 -4.37
C LYS A 210 16.64 -8.07 -4.24
N ASN A 211 17.40 -8.67 -3.32
CA ASN A 211 17.08 -10.01 -2.86
C ASN A 211 15.85 -9.94 -1.95
N ILE A 212 14.71 -10.43 -2.44
CA ILE A 212 13.41 -10.29 -1.77
C ILE A 212 13.42 -10.96 -0.39
N ARG A 213 13.96 -12.17 -0.28
CA ARG A 213 14.03 -12.90 0.99
C ARG A 213 14.90 -12.17 2.01
N ASP A 214 16.11 -11.76 1.63
CA ASP A 214 17.02 -11.06 2.53
C ASP A 214 16.42 -9.72 2.99
N TYR A 215 15.73 -9.01 2.10
CA TYR A 215 15.03 -7.77 2.43
C TYR A 215 13.93 -8.01 3.47
N LEU A 216 13.06 -9.00 3.24
CA LEU A 216 11.99 -9.38 4.17
C LEU A 216 12.55 -9.81 5.53
N VAL A 217 13.62 -10.62 5.53
CA VAL A 217 14.26 -11.09 6.78
C VAL A 217 14.84 -9.92 7.58
N THR A 218 15.46 -8.95 6.91
CA THR A 218 15.98 -7.73 7.58
C THR A 218 14.85 -6.89 8.19
N LEU A 219 13.74 -6.72 7.50
CA LEU A 219 12.55 -6.02 8.03
C LEU A 219 11.87 -6.78 9.17
N GLY A 220 11.83 -8.12 9.06
CA GLY A 220 11.27 -9.01 10.07
C GLY A 220 9.81 -8.69 10.41
N HIS A 221 9.52 -8.61 11.71
CA HIS A 221 8.16 -8.34 12.25
C HIS A 221 7.59 -6.96 11.90
N ARG A 222 8.37 -6.06 11.34
CA ARG A 222 7.94 -4.72 10.91
C ARG A 222 7.09 -4.75 9.64
N VAL A 223 7.18 -5.84 8.85
CA VAL A 223 6.32 -6.05 7.67
C VAL A 223 4.88 -6.24 8.14
N THR A 224 4.07 -5.22 7.95
CA THR A 224 2.67 -5.17 8.39
C THR A 224 1.72 -5.52 7.25
N ILE A 225 1.98 -4.97 6.06
CA ILE A 225 1.17 -5.12 4.85
C ILE A 225 2.06 -5.32 3.63
N LEU A 226 1.45 -5.72 2.52
CA LEU A 226 2.15 -6.05 1.26
C LEU A 226 1.48 -5.36 0.08
N HIS A 227 2.30 -5.00 -0.92
CA HIS A 227 1.87 -4.76 -2.30
C HIS A 227 2.51 -5.80 -3.21
N LEU A 228 1.67 -6.64 -3.81
CA LEU A 228 2.12 -7.79 -4.60
C LEU A 228 1.73 -7.58 -6.07
N HIS A 229 2.72 -7.36 -6.90
CA HIS A 229 2.56 -7.25 -8.35
C HIS A 229 3.84 -7.61 -9.09
N ASP A 230 3.71 -7.90 -10.37
CA ASP A 230 4.83 -8.23 -11.27
C ASP A 230 5.17 -7.06 -12.18
N ASN A 231 6.43 -7.02 -12.63
CA ASN A 231 6.90 -6.09 -13.64
C ASN A 231 8.04 -6.71 -14.47
N ASN A 232 8.46 -5.98 -15.51
CA ASN A 232 9.51 -6.41 -16.44
C ASN A 232 10.94 -6.11 -15.95
N GLY A 233 11.10 -5.57 -14.74
CA GLY A 233 12.39 -5.13 -14.19
C GLY A 233 12.89 -3.79 -14.74
N VAL A 234 12.03 -3.05 -15.46
CA VAL A 234 12.32 -1.73 -16.06
C VAL A 234 11.23 -0.74 -15.71
N ASP A 235 9.97 -1.12 -15.88
CA ASP A 235 8.79 -0.29 -15.68
C ASP A 235 7.96 -0.83 -14.53
N ASP A 236 7.33 0.06 -13.77
CA ASP A 236 6.40 -0.28 -12.71
C ASP A 236 5.03 -0.65 -13.30
N LEU A 237 4.88 -1.93 -13.65
CA LEU A 237 3.77 -2.39 -14.48
C LEU A 237 2.53 -2.81 -13.72
N HIS A 238 2.61 -3.13 -12.43
CA HIS A 238 1.49 -3.63 -11.62
C HIS A 238 0.71 -4.79 -12.29
N MET A 239 1.45 -5.73 -12.90
CA MET A 239 0.89 -6.88 -13.58
C MET A 239 0.62 -8.04 -12.60
N PRO A 240 -0.26 -8.99 -12.96
CA PRO A 240 -0.41 -10.22 -12.18
C PRO A 240 0.91 -10.97 -12.03
N PRO A 241 1.15 -11.67 -10.90
CA PRO A 241 2.34 -12.51 -10.74
C PRO A 241 2.50 -13.52 -11.87
N TYR A 242 3.73 -13.81 -12.23
CA TYR A 242 4.14 -14.70 -13.33
C TYR A 242 3.81 -14.17 -14.75
N SER A 243 3.43 -12.90 -14.88
CA SER A 243 3.11 -12.30 -16.19
C SER A 243 4.33 -11.79 -16.95
N CYS A 244 5.43 -11.46 -16.24
CA CYS A 244 6.60 -10.82 -16.82
C CYS A 244 7.80 -11.78 -16.91
N LEU A 245 8.40 -11.86 -18.10
CA LEU A 245 9.55 -12.71 -18.37
C LEU A 245 10.77 -11.86 -18.78
N ALA A 246 11.90 -12.08 -18.13
CA ALA A 246 13.19 -11.55 -18.56
C ALA A 246 13.64 -12.27 -19.84
N ASN A 247 13.87 -11.52 -20.91
CA ASN A 247 14.31 -12.07 -22.21
C ASN A 247 13.43 -13.22 -22.72
N GLY A 248 12.15 -13.26 -22.33
CA GLY A 248 11.19 -14.27 -22.74
C GLY A 248 11.48 -15.70 -22.20
N ARG A 249 12.31 -15.86 -21.18
CA ARG A 249 12.74 -17.19 -20.69
C ARG A 249 12.54 -17.43 -19.20
N HIS A 250 12.76 -16.42 -18.36
CA HIS A 250 12.71 -16.54 -16.91
C HIS A 250 11.83 -15.45 -16.34
N HIS A 251 11.12 -15.75 -15.26
CA HIS A 251 10.41 -14.71 -14.51
C HIS A 251 11.41 -13.68 -13.97
N VAL A 252 11.02 -12.40 -14.00
CA VAL A 252 11.84 -11.33 -13.44
C VAL A 252 11.87 -11.44 -11.93
N CYS A 253 10.70 -11.72 -11.33
CA CYS A 253 10.57 -11.95 -9.90
C CYS A 253 10.86 -13.40 -9.53
N ASN A 254 11.64 -13.59 -8.47
CA ASN A 254 11.77 -14.89 -7.80
C ASN A 254 10.66 -15.02 -6.74
N TRP A 255 9.49 -15.52 -7.17
CA TRP A 255 8.33 -15.72 -6.30
C TRP A 255 8.54 -16.74 -5.18
N ASP A 256 9.43 -17.71 -5.36
CA ASP A 256 9.80 -18.64 -4.30
C ASP A 256 10.55 -17.92 -3.18
N SER A 257 11.42 -16.97 -3.52
CA SER A 257 12.13 -16.14 -2.56
C SER A 257 11.15 -15.27 -1.72
N LEU A 258 10.05 -14.77 -2.32
CA LEU A 258 8.99 -14.08 -1.59
C LEU A 258 8.30 -15.01 -0.59
N VAL A 259 7.86 -16.18 -1.06
CA VAL A 259 7.15 -17.17 -0.21
C VAL A 259 8.02 -17.63 0.96
N GLU A 260 9.30 -17.94 0.70
CA GLU A 260 10.26 -18.33 1.71
C GLU A 260 10.53 -17.21 2.72
N GLY A 261 10.73 -15.98 2.25
CA GLY A 261 10.92 -14.81 3.12
C GLY A 261 9.74 -14.56 4.04
N LEU A 262 8.51 -14.56 3.50
CA LEU A 262 7.28 -14.39 4.29
C LEU A 262 7.09 -15.52 5.32
N LYS A 263 7.42 -16.76 4.94
CA LYS A 263 7.40 -17.89 5.88
C LYS A 263 8.42 -17.72 7.00
N GLU A 264 9.65 -17.31 6.67
CA GLU A 264 10.75 -17.15 7.62
C GLU A 264 10.46 -16.06 8.67
N ILE A 265 9.88 -14.92 8.26
CA ILE A 265 9.49 -13.86 9.19
C ILE A 265 8.19 -14.16 9.94
N GLY A 266 7.54 -15.28 9.64
CA GLY A 266 6.27 -15.67 10.26
C GLY A 266 5.12 -14.74 9.91
N TYR A 267 5.08 -14.20 8.68
CA TYR A 267 4.03 -13.26 8.25
C TYR A 267 2.62 -13.83 8.42
N ARG A 268 1.70 -13.03 8.97
CA ARG A 268 0.30 -13.42 9.26
C ARG A 268 -0.73 -12.42 8.70
N GLY A 269 -0.26 -11.43 7.94
CA GLY A 269 -1.13 -10.42 7.33
C GLY A 269 -1.84 -10.93 6.07
N VAL A 270 -2.26 -10.00 5.24
CA VAL A 270 -2.97 -10.27 3.99
C VAL A 270 -1.98 -10.30 2.82
N LEU A 271 -2.12 -11.27 1.92
CA LEU A 271 -1.45 -11.24 0.63
C LEU A 271 -2.23 -10.30 -0.29
N ALA A 272 -1.91 -9.01 -0.26
CA ALA A 272 -2.63 -7.96 -0.97
C ALA A 272 -2.00 -7.69 -2.34
N PHE A 273 -2.79 -7.90 -3.39
CA PHE A 273 -2.36 -7.73 -4.78
C PHE A 273 -2.69 -6.34 -5.30
N GLU A 274 -1.68 -5.61 -5.72
CA GLU A 274 -1.78 -4.30 -6.35
C GLU A 274 -1.65 -4.43 -7.88
N THR A 275 -2.64 -5.07 -8.50
CA THR A 275 -2.61 -5.48 -9.90
C THR A 275 -3.62 -4.73 -10.77
N PHE A 276 -3.70 -3.41 -10.59
CA PHE A 276 -4.69 -2.57 -11.30
C PHE A 276 -4.54 -2.56 -12.82
N ARG A 277 -3.39 -2.94 -13.36
CA ARG A 277 -3.18 -3.07 -14.81
C ARG A 277 -4.01 -4.17 -15.47
N VAL A 278 -4.59 -5.08 -14.71
CA VAL A 278 -5.58 -6.04 -15.22
C VAL A 278 -6.66 -5.32 -16.03
N TYR A 279 -7.10 -4.14 -15.60
CA TYR A 279 -8.15 -3.38 -16.26
C TYR A 279 -7.74 -2.73 -17.58
N SER A 280 -6.47 -2.44 -17.77
CA SER A 280 -5.93 -1.90 -19.03
C SER A 280 -5.33 -2.97 -19.93
N ALA A 281 -4.81 -4.06 -19.37
CA ALA A 281 -4.13 -5.13 -20.11
C ALA A 281 -5.10 -6.17 -20.68
N TYR A 282 -6.26 -6.37 -20.02
CA TYR A 282 -7.21 -7.41 -20.44
C TYR A 282 -8.54 -6.82 -20.92
N PRO A 283 -9.18 -7.42 -21.96
CA PRO A 283 -10.54 -7.08 -22.37
C PRO A 283 -11.55 -7.28 -21.23
N ALA A 284 -12.63 -6.51 -21.24
CA ALA A 284 -13.60 -6.46 -20.14
C ALA A 284 -14.21 -7.83 -19.79
N ASP A 285 -14.44 -8.67 -20.79
CA ASP A 285 -15.06 -10.00 -20.67
C ASP A 285 -14.17 -11.06 -20.02
N VAL A 286 -12.83 -10.81 -19.92
CA VAL A 286 -11.88 -11.74 -19.26
C VAL A 286 -11.26 -11.20 -17.97
N ARG A 287 -11.58 -9.97 -17.55
CA ARG A 287 -11.01 -9.36 -16.32
C ARG A 287 -11.35 -10.15 -15.08
N THR A 288 -12.58 -10.66 -14.99
CA THR A 288 -13.03 -11.49 -13.88
C THR A 288 -12.19 -12.77 -13.74
N ASP A 289 -11.85 -13.40 -14.87
CA ASP A 289 -11.02 -14.61 -14.86
C ASP A 289 -9.57 -14.30 -14.49
N ALA A 290 -9.04 -13.16 -14.93
CA ALA A 290 -7.73 -12.69 -14.49
C ALA A 290 -7.69 -12.43 -12.97
N LEU A 291 -8.72 -11.81 -12.39
CA LEU A 291 -8.84 -11.63 -10.94
C LEU A 291 -8.93 -12.96 -10.19
N LYS A 292 -9.70 -13.92 -10.68
CA LYS A 292 -9.76 -15.29 -10.11
C LYS A 292 -8.41 -16.00 -10.16
N LEU A 293 -7.64 -15.82 -11.24
CA LEU A 293 -6.29 -16.37 -11.34
C LEU A 293 -5.37 -15.77 -10.25
N ILE A 294 -5.41 -14.45 -10.05
CA ILE A 294 -4.64 -13.77 -9.01
C ILE A 294 -5.00 -14.32 -7.62
N ALA A 295 -6.30 -14.43 -7.32
CA ALA A 295 -6.75 -15.01 -6.07
C ALA A 295 -6.26 -16.46 -5.88
N SER A 296 -6.27 -17.27 -6.94
CA SER A 296 -5.77 -18.65 -6.93
C SER A 296 -4.26 -18.73 -6.67
N ILE A 297 -3.48 -17.83 -7.25
CA ILE A 297 -2.04 -17.70 -6.97
C ILE A 297 -1.83 -17.39 -5.49
N GLY A 298 -2.56 -16.40 -4.94
CA GLY A 298 -2.48 -16.06 -3.53
C GLY A 298 -2.83 -17.23 -2.61
N ARG A 299 -3.85 -18.02 -2.94
CA ARG A 299 -4.21 -19.25 -2.19
C ARG A 299 -3.08 -20.28 -2.20
N SER A 300 -2.43 -20.48 -3.36
CA SER A 300 -1.27 -21.37 -3.46
C SER A 300 -0.11 -20.90 -2.59
N TRP A 301 0.20 -19.61 -2.61
CA TRP A 301 1.26 -19.05 -1.76
C TRP A 301 0.92 -19.13 -0.28
N SER A 302 -0.35 -18.85 0.10
CA SER A 302 -0.79 -18.98 1.49
C SER A 302 -0.53 -20.37 2.06
N LYS A 303 -0.87 -21.45 1.31
CA LYS A 303 -0.59 -22.84 1.72
C LYS A 303 0.90 -23.06 1.96
N ARG A 304 1.73 -22.63 1.03
CA ARG A 304 3.20 -22.79 1.12
C ARG A 304 3.81 -22.02 2.30
N ILE A 305 3.35 -20.78 2.55
CA ILE A 305 3.81 -19.96 3.68
C ILE A 305 3.43 -20.62 5.02
N GLU A 306 2.23 -21.19 5.11
CA GLU A 306 1.75 -21.85 6.33
C GLU A 306 2.22 -23.31 6.47
N GLY A 307 2.89 -23.86 5.46
CA GLY A 307 3.40 -25.23 5.47
C GLY A 307 2.33 -26.30 5.29
N GLU A 308 1.19 -25.93 4.68
CA GLU A 308 0.14 -26.85 4.26
C GLU A 308 0.52 -27.40 2.88
N GLU A 309 0.86 -28.68 2.77
CA GLU A 309 1.13 -29.37 1.49
C GLU A 309 -0.16 -29.76 0.75
#